data_8fde33a31ac522f765a71569cc8fd76c
#
_entry.id   8fde33a31ac522f765a71569cc8fd76c
#
_cell.length_a   1.000
_cell.length_b   1.000
_cell.length_c   1.000
_cell.angle_alpha   90.00
_cell.angle_beta   90.00
_cell.angle_gamma   90.00
#
_symmetry.space_group_name_H-M   'P 1'
#
loop_
_entity.id
_entity.type
_entity.pdbx_description
1 polymer ?
#
loop_
_entity_poly.entity_id
_entity_poly.type
_entity_poly.pdbx_seq_one_letter_code
_entity_poly.pdbx_strand_id
1 'polypeptide(L)'
;MVKILDCTIRDSGYETNWNFDDEFVFDLMQKLNDKNVSYFEIGYRNHIDNEDKGRFYNCTPQFIKKYYQAKGNLEIGVMVDTTRFSEEDFPGVKKDFIDFIRIAGRSEKITETLEIAEILHKKGYKTYLQLMDISNVDANGYLKLFAWENKDIIEGVYFADSKGTLQPDEISTYYYKLKTLGYHNINFHAHNASSLALKNSLKAIELGVNNIDISHIAGGRNGGNLTADEYFNYSKNSL
;
A
#
# COMPACT_ATOMS: atom_id res chain seq x y z
N MET A 1 -15.84 -6.06 8.78
CA MET A 1 -14.82 -7.06 8.36
C MET A 1 -13.66 -6.29 7.77
N VAL A 2 -12.41 -6.60 8.15
CA VAL A 2 -11.22 -5.96 7.57
C VAL A 2 -11.12 -6.33 6.09
N LYS A 3 -10.73 -5.37 5.25
CA LYS A 3 -10.46 -5.63 3.84
C LYS A 3 -8.98 -6.00 3.66
N ILE A 4 -8.68 -6.73 2.60
CA ILE A 4 -7.35 -7.22 2.29
C ILE A 4 -6.84 -6.52 1.04
N LEU A 5 -5.59 -6.05 1.10
CA LEU A 5 -4.83 -5.58 -0.03
C LEU A 5 -3.68 -6.55 -0.31
N ASP A 6 -3.59 -7.05 -1.54
CA ASP A 6 -2.41 -7.78 -1.98
C ASP A 6 -1.37 -6.82 -2.56
N CYS A 7 -0.16 -6.86 -2.04
CA CYS A 7 0.98 -6.06 -2.50
C CYS A 7 2.11 -6.90 -3.12
N THR A 8 1.81 -8.14 -3.53
CA THR A 8 2.79 -9.11 -4.04
C THR A 8 3.68 -8.51 -5.13
N ILE A 9 3.07 -8.01 -6.21
CA ILE A 9 3.83 -7.51 -7.36
C ILE A 9 4.64 -6.26 -6.99
N ARG A 10 4.02 -5.37 -6.23
CA ARG A 10 4.67 -4.11 -5.84
C ARG A 10 5.88 -4.35 -4.94
N ASP A 11 5.72 -5.15 -3.89
CA ASP A 11 6.77 -5.27 -2.86
C ASP A 11 7.80 -6.35 -3.17
N SER A 12 7.40 -7.50 -3.71
CA SER A 12 8.36 -8.53 -4.15
C SER A 12 9.16 -8.10 -5.40
N GLY A 13 8.75 -7.03 -6.05
CA GLY A 13 9.53 -6.39 -7.12
C GLY A 13 10.96 -6.00 -6.72
N TYR A 14 11.21 -5.77 -5.44
CA TYR A 14 12.58 -5.53 -4.95
C TYR A 14 13.53 -6.73 -5.13
N GLU A 15 13.00 -7.95 -5.22
CA GLU A 15 13.79 -9.18 -5.49
C GLU A 15 13.80 -9.53 -6.98
N THR A 16 12.70 -9.28 -7.69
CA THR A 16 12.53 -9.65 -9.10
C THR A 16 12.87 -8.51 -10.06
N ASN A 17 13.28 -7.38 -9.55
CA ASN A 17 13.46 -6.13 -10.29
C ASN A 17 12.19 -5.71 -11.05
N TRP A 18 11.02 -5.99 -10.49
CA TRP A 18 9.68 -5.76 -11.08
C TRP A 18 9.47 -6.44 -12.45
N ASN A 19 10.16 -7.55 -12.67
CA ASN A 19 9.94 -8.42 -13.81
C ASN A 19 9.04 -9.58 -13.38
N PHE A 20 7.83 -9.58 -13.88
CA PHE A 20 6.85 -10.65 -13.70
C PHE A 20 6.22 -10.97 -15.04
N ASP A 21 5.98 -12.26 -15.28
CA ASP A 21 5.27 -12.71 -16.47
C ASP A 21 3.77 -12.42 -16.36
N ASP A 22 3.15 -12.13 -17.49
CA ASP A 22 1.72 -11.86 -17.56
C ASP A 22 0.87 -13.02 -17.01
N GLU A 23 1.25 -14.26 -17.33
CA GLU A 23 0.59 -15.47 -16.85
C GLU A 23 0.57 -15.53 -15.33
N PHE A 24 1.71 -15.32 -14.69
CA PHE A 24 1.80 -15.26 -13.23
C PHE A 24 0.87 -14.20 -12.63
N VAL A 25 0.80 -13.00 -13.24
CA VAL A 25 -0.04 -11.91 -12.73
C VAL A 25 -1.52 -12.22 -12.89
N PHE A 26 -1.95 -12.79 -14.02
CA PHE A 26 -3.34 -13.21 -14.23
C PHE A 26 -3.74 -14.36 -13.30
N ASP A 27 -2.88 -15.34 -13.07
CA ASP A 27 -3.10 -16.42 -12.12
C ASP A 27 -3.22 -15.90 -10.68
N LEU A 28 -2.37 -14.93 -10.31
CA LEU A 28 -2.47 -14.27 -9.02
C LEU A 28 -3.83 -13.54 -8.89
N MET A 29 -4.22 -12.76 -9.89
CA MET A 29 -5.50 -12.05 -9.88
C MET A 29 -6.70 -13.01 -9.74
N GLN A 30 -6.66 -14.17 -10.40
CA GLN A 30 -7.69 -15.20 -10.22
C GLN A 30 -7.74 -15.70 -8.77
N LYS A 31 -6.59 -16.05 -8.18
CA LYS A 31 -6.49 -16.48 -6.77
C LYS A 31 -7.02 -15.41 -5.81
N LEU A 32 -6.73 -14.13 -6.06
CA LEU A 32 -7.21 -13.02 -5.25
C LEU A 32 -8.74 -12.91 -5.31
N ASN A 33 -9.34 -13.02 -6.50
CA ASN A 33 -10.79 -13.04 -6.67
C ASN A 33 -11.43 -14.23 -5.93
N ASP A 34 -10.87 -15.43 -6.04
CA ASP A 34 -11.36 -16.65 -5.38
C ASP A 34 -11.31 -16.53 -3.84
N LYS A 35 -10.39 -15.73 -3.31
CA LYS A 35 -10.24 -15.45 -1.88
C LYS A 35 -10.99 -14.20 -1.41
N ASN A 36 -11.75 -13.54 -2.29
CA ASN A 36 -12.45 -12.29 -2.02
C ASN A 36 -11.52 -11.19 -1.46
N VAL A 37 -10.29 -11.13 -1.98
CA VAL A 37 -9.37 -10.00 -1.72
C VAL A 37 -9.96 -8.76 -2.36
N SER A 38 -9.90 -7.62 -1.67
CA SER A 38 -10.54 -6.39 -2.12
C SER A 38 -9.67 -5.57 -3.04
N TYR A 39 -8.38 -5.48 -2.74
CA TYR A 39 -7.45 -4.57 -3.40
C TYR A 39 -6.23 -5.31 -3.92
N PHE A 40 -5.78 -4.95 -5.11
CA PHE A 40 -4.55 -5.45 -5.72
C PHE A 40 -3.64 -4.28 -6.12
N GLU A 41 -2.51 -4.15 -5.43
CA GLU A 41 -1.48 -3.17 -5.77
C GLU A 41 -0.51 -3.77 -6.78
N ILE A 42 -0.80 -3.52 -8.07
CA ILE A 42 -0.13 -4.17 -9.19
C ILE A 42 1.33 -3.73 -9.40
N GLY A 43 1.77 -2.67 -8.76
CA GLY A 43 3.16 -2.21 -8.87
C GLY A 43 3.32 -0.75 -8.49
N TYR A 44 4.40 -0.15 -8.98
CA TYR A 44 4.65 1.28 -8.86
C TYR A 44 4.23 2.03 -10.12
N ARG A 45 3.94 3.33 -9.94
CA ARG A 45 3.96 4.32 -11.03
C ARG A 45 4.97 5.40 -10.65
N ASN A 46 6.24 5.01 -10.66
CA ASN A 46 7.36 5.89 -10.43
C ASN A 46 7.85 6.47 -11.75
N HIS A 47 8.17 7.76 -11.78
CA HIS A 47 8.84 8.33 -12.93
C HIS A 47 10.17 7.62 -13.15
N ILE A 48 10.45 7.21 -14.41
CA ILE A 48 11.63 6.40 -14.74
C ILE A 48 12.72 7.31 -15.30
N ASP A 49 13.84 7.35 -14.61
CA ASP A 49 15.10 7.87 -15.14
C ASP A 49 16.05 6.73 -15.56
N ASN A 50 15.68 5.46 -15.35
CA ASN A 50 16.58 4.32 -15.53
C ASN A 50 15.82 3.12 -16.15
N GLU A 51 16.35 2.63 -17.29
CA GLU A 51 15.75 1.55 -18.08
C GLU A 51 15.91 0.14 -17.46
N ASP A 52 16.70 0.02 -16.37
CA ASP A 52 17.01 -1.29 -15.74
C ASP A 52 15.88 -1.89 -14.91
N LYS A 53 14.74 -1.23 -14.79
CA LYS A 53 13.60 -1.71 -14.02
C LYS A 53 12.54 -2.37 -14.89
N GLY A 54 11.94 -3.47 -14.37
CA GLY A 54 10.84 -4.14 -15.03
C GLY A 54 9.57 -3.28 -15.12
N ARG A 55 8.62 -3.73 -15.95
CA ARG A 55 7.43 -2.95 -16.34
C ARG A 55 6.51 -2.60 -15.17
N PHE A 56 6.52 -3.38 -14.09
CA PHE A 56 5.71 -3.14 -12.90
C PHE A 56 6.32 -2.08 -11.94
N TYR A 57 7.49 -1.54 -12.29
CA TYR A 57 8.05 -0.38 -11.59
C TYR A 57 7.48 0.95 -12.10
N ASN A 58 7.04 1.01 -13.37
CA ASN A 58 6.29 2.12 -13.92
C ASN A 58 5.06 1.60 -14.67
N CYS A 59 4.00 1.38 -13.93
CA CYS A 59 2.72 0.90 -14.43
C CYS A 59 1.97 2.02 -15.19
N THR A 60 2.34 2.27 -16.45
CA THR A 60 1.64 3.25 -17.28
C THR A 60 0.19 2.84 -17.54
N PRO A 61 -0.74 3.78 -17.83
CA PRO A 61 -2.12 3.45 -18.14
C PRO A 61 -2.26 2.42 -19.28
N GLN A 62 -1.46 2.55 -20.33
CA GLN A 62 -1.47 1.63 -21.46
C GLN A 62 -1.02 0.21 -21.06
N PHE A 63 -0.04 0.11 -20.17
CA PHE A 63 0.44 -1.18 -19.68
C PHE A 63 -0.58 -1.89 -18.79
N ILE A 64 -1.22 -1.15 -17.87
CA ILE A 64 -2.18 -1.72 -16.90
C ILE A 64 -3.50 -2.13 -17.56
N LYS A 65 -3.87 -1.53 -18.66
CA LYS A 65 -5.19 -1.69 -19.29
C LYS A 65 -5.67 -3.14 -19.38
N LYS A 66 -4.79 -4.06 -19.77
CA LYS A 66 -5.14 -5.49 -19.93
C LYS A 66 -5.51 -6.17 -18.60
N TYR A 67 -4.80 -5.82 -17.52
CA TYR A 67 -5.08 -6.34 -16.18
C TYR A 67 -6.36 -5.74 -15.62
N TYR A 68 -6.56 -4.42 -15.81
CA TYR A 68 -7.76 -3.74 -15.40
C TYR A 68 -9.02 -4.31 -16.03
N GLN A 69 -8.96 -4.68 -17.33
CA GLN A 69 -10.05 -5.34 -18.03
C GLN A 69 -10.36 -6.75 -17.50
N ALA A 70 -9.39 -7.42 -16.91
CA ALA A 70 -9.50 -8.78 -16.35
C ALA A 70 -9.66 -8.80 -14.82
N LYS A 71 -9.82 -7.66 -14.16
CA LYS A 71 -9.70 -7.56 -12.71
C LYS A 71 -10.81 -8.26 -11.90
N GLY A 72 -11.94 -8.59 -12.50
CA GLY A 72 -13.08 -9.15 -11.77
C GLY A 72 -13.60 -8.17 -10.71
N ASN A 73 -13.65 -8.63 -9.45
CA ASN A 73 -14.10 -7.81 -8.32
C ASN A 73 -12.97 -7.00 -7.63
N LEU A 74 -11.72 -7.14 -8.09
CA LEU A 74 -10.58 -6.43 -7.51
C LEU A 74 -10.64 -4.93 -7.81
N GLU A 75 -10.31 -4.11 -6.84
CA GLU A 75 -9.88 -2.74 -7.09
C GLU A 75 -8.36 -2.76 -7.35
N ILE A 76 -7.93 -2.31 -8.53
CA ILE A 76 -6.51 -2.26 -8.93
C ILE A 76 -5.92 -0.90 -8.60
N GLY A 77 -4.78 -0.90 -7.95
CA GLY A 77 -4.04 0.32 -7.63
C GLY A 77 -2.55 0.24 -7.91
N VAL A 78 -1.91 1.38 -7.80
CA VAL A 78 -0.47 1.53 -7.87
C VAL A 78 0.06 2.29 -6.67
N MET A 79 1.33 2.08 -6.34
CA MET A 79 2.04 2.95 -5.42
C MET A 79 2.89 3.96 -6.20
N VAL A 80 3.03 5.16 -5.68
CA VAL A 80 4.03 6.13 -6.13
C VAL A 80 4.92 6.53 -4.96
N ASP A 81 6.24 6.50 -5.17
CA ASP A 81 7.18 7.04 -4.19
C ASP A 81 7.21 8.57 -4.33
N THR A 82 7.03 9.29 -3.22
CA THR A 82 7.01 10.76 -3.21
C THR A 82 8.24 11.37 -3.91
N THR A 83 9.40 10.73 -3.83
CA THR A 83 10.63 11.21 -4.45
C THR A 83 10.71 10.95 -5.97
N ARG A 84 9.77 10.18 -6.50
CA ARG A 84 9.70 9.74 -7.91
C ARG A 84 8.36 10.08 -8.56
N PHE A 85 7.62 10.99 -7.95
CA PHE A 85 6.36 11.47 -8.49
C PHE A 85 6.62 12.43 -9.66
N SER A 86 5.94 12.21 -10.78
CA SER A 86 5.76 13.20 -11.84
C SER A 86 4.27 13.31 -12.17
N GLU A 87 3.76 14.54 -12.18
CA GLU A 87 2.34 14.79 -12.42
C GLU A 87 1.89 14.34 -13.82
N GLU A 88 2.77 14.35 -14.80
CA GLU A 88 2.49 13.93 -16.18
C GLU A 88 2.18 12.44 -16.32
N ASP A 89 2.69 11.60 -15.39
CA ASP A 89 2.42 10.15 -15.37
C ASP A 89 0.98 9.83 -14.95
N PHE A 90 0.23 10.81 -14.49
CA PHE A 90 -1.16 10.68 -14.00
C PHE A 90 -2.12 11.51 -14.87
N PRO A 91 -2.67 10.94 -15.96
CA PRO A 91 -3.47 11.69 -16.94
C PRO A 91 -4.88 12.06 -16.47
N GLY A 92 -5.25 11.69 -15.26
CA GLY A 92 -6.57 11.83 -14.66
C GLY A 92 -7.39 10.54 -14.75
N VAL A 93 -8.21 10.30 -13.73
CA VAL A 93 -8.91 9.01 -13.52
C VAL A 93 -9.73 8.56 -14.73
N LYS A 94 -10.33 9.49 -15.50
CA LYS A 94 -11.14 9.15 -16.69
C LYS A 94 -10.34 8.59 -17.87
N LYS A 95 -9.01 8.75 -17.84
CA LYS A 95 -8.09 8.30 -18.90
C LYS A 95 -7.13 7.21 -18.39
N ASP A 96 -7.39 6.70 -17.20
CA ASP A 96 -6.53 5.75 -16.51
C ASP A 96 -7.28 4.43 -16.25
N PHE A 97 -6.51 3.39 -15.91
CA PHE A 97 -7.00 2.04 -15.66
C PHE A 97 -6.58 1.58 -14.26
N ILE A 98 -6.79 2.44 -13.25
CA ILE A 98 -6.59 2.16 -11.83
C ILE A 98 -7.77 2.69 -11.02
N ASP A 99 -8.03 2.06 -9.88
CA ASP A 99 -9.10 2.45 -8.96
C ASP A 99 -8.56 3.30 -7.79
N PHE A 100 -7.27 3.12 -7.41
CA PHE A 100 -6.66 3.86 -6.32
C PHE A 100 -5.15 4.05 -6.48
N ILE A 101 -4.59 5.00 -5.72
CA ILE A 101 -3.15 5.26 -5.63
C ILE A 101 -2.74 5.30 -4.17
N ARG A 102 -1.66 4.60 -3.80
CA ARG A 102 -0.97 4.83 -2.52
C ARG A 102 0.25 5.71 -2.72
N ILE A 103 0.36 6.78 -1.93
CA ILE A 103 1.46 7.74 -1.98
C ILE A 103 2.41 7.40 -0.83
N ALA A 104 3.58 6.85 -1.15
CA ALA A 104 4.57 6.44 -0.17
C ALA A 104 5.47 7.61 0.22
N GLY A 105 5.33 8.08 1.45
CA GLY A 105 6.13 9.18 2.00
C GLY A 105 6.86 8.79 3.29
N ARG A 106 8.07 9.31 3.43
CA ARG A 106 8.89 9.22 4.65
C ARG A 106 8.72 10.48 5.49
N SER A 107 9.18 10.43 6.74
CA SER A 107 9.08 11.55 7.70
C SER A 107 9.53 12.89 7.11
N GLU A 108 10.67 12.90 6.46
CA GLU A 108 11.26 14.10 5.86
C GLU A 108 10.49 14.63 4.64
N LYS A 109 9.58 13.82 4.06
CA LYS A 109 8.81 14.10 2.84
C LYS A 109 7.30 14.23 3.06
N ILE A 110 6.86 14.40 4.29
CA ILE A 110 5.42 14.50 4.62
C ILE A 110 4.74 15.65 3.85
N THR A 111 5.38 16.82 3.77
CA THR A 111 4.79 17.98 3.07
C THR A 111 4.53 17.65 1.59
N GLU A 112 5.55 17.17 0.91
CA GLU A 112 5.46 16.80 -0.51
C GLU A 112 4.46 15.66 -0.73
N THR A 113 4.37 14.71 0.22
CA THR A 113 3.38 13.62 0.17
C THR A 113 1.95 14.14 0.22
N LEU A 114 1.68 15.14 1.06
CA LEU A 114 0.38 15.79 1.18
C LEU A 114 0.03 16.62 -0.06
N GLU A 115 1.00 17.35 -0.61
CA GLU A 115 0.84 18.11 -1.87
C GLU A 115 0.51 17.17 -3.04
N ILE A 116 1.16 16.01 -3.14
CA ILE A 116 0.85 15.00 -4.16
C ILE A 116 -0.58 14.48 -4.00
N ALA A 117 -1.04 14.27 -2.77
CA ALA A 117 -2.43 13.85 -2.54
C ALA A 117 -3.43 14.88 -3.07
N GLU A 118 -3.17 16.18 -2.86
CA GLU A 118 -4.01 17.26 -3.39
C GLU A 118 -3.99 17.34 -4.93
N ILE A 119 -2.81 17.15 -5.55
CA ILE A 119 -2.67 17.11 -7.01
C ILE A 119 -3.48 15.96 -7.59
N LEU A 120 -3.32 14.76 -7.03
CA LEU A 120 -4.01 13.56 -7.51
C LEU A 120 -5.52 13.61 -7.26
N HIS A 121 -5.95 14.18 -6.13
CA HIS A 121 -7.37 14.42 -5.85
C HIS A 121 -8.01 15.35 -6.90
N LYS A 122 -7.35 16.45 -7.27
CA LYS A 122 -7.81 17.37 -8.34
C LYS A 122 -7.96 16.67 -9.69
N LYS A 123 -7.18 15.61 -9.93
CA LYS A 123 -7.29 14.75 -11.12
C LYS A 123 -8.35 13.64 -10.99
N GLY A 124 -9.05 13.57 -9.85
CA GLY A 124 -10.15 12.66 -9.57
C GLY A 124 -9.75 11.28 -9.07
N TYR A 125 -8.49 11.08 -8.68
CA TYR A 125 -8.04 9.81 -8.13
C TYR A 125 -8.42 9.62 -6.67
N LYS A 126 -8.78 8.39 -6.29
CA LYS A 126 -8.82 7.94 -4.91
C LYS A 126 -7.39 7.71 -4.41
N THR A 127 -7.03 8.33 -3.30
CA THR A 127 -5.67 8.25 -2.79
C THR A 127 -5.61 7.77 -1.34
N TYR A 128 -4.54 7.05 -1.01
CA TYR A 128 -4.16 6.70 0.36
C TYR A 128 -2.76 7.23 0.64
N LEU A 129 -2.52 7.71 1.85
CA LEU A 129 -1.15 7.97 2.31
C LEU A 129 -0.54 6.68 2.84
N GLN A 130 0.69 6.36 2.44
CA GLN A 130 1.51 5.30 3.01
C GLN A 130 2.65 5.92 3.82
N LEU A 131 2.48 6.03 5.14
CA LEU A 131 3.51 6.53 6.05
C LEU A 131 4.56 5.44 6.24
N MET A 132 5.65 5.55 5.49
CA MET A 132 6.75 4.60 5.55
C MET A 132 7.53 4.75 6.85
N ASP A 133 7.99 3.60 7.40
CA ASP A 133 8.81 3.56 8.60
C ASP A 133 8.23 4.43 9.74
N ILE A 134 7.02 4.07 10.17
CA ILE A 134 6.24 4.85 11.14
C ILE A 134 7.01 5.14 12.42
N SER A 135 7.94 4.26 12.81
CA SER A 135 8.80 4.43 13.98
C SER A 135 9.78 5.61 13.87
N ASN A 136 10.06 6.05 12.64
CA ASN A 136 10.96 7.17 12.35
C ASN A 136 10.22 8.48 12.05
N VAL A 137 8.89 8.49 12.06
CA VAL A 137 8.14 9.74 11.92
C VAL A 137 8.36 10.61 13.16
N ASP A 138 9.03 11.74 12.99
CA ASP A 138 9.39 12.66 14.05
C ASP A 138 8.20 13.58 14.46
N ALA A 139 8.42 14.38 15.51
CA ALA A 139 7.41 15.31 16.01
C ALA A 139 6.96 16.31 14.94
N ASN A 140 7.88 16.77 14.08
CA ASN A 140 7.56 17.71 13.01
C ASN A 140 6.70 17.04 11.92
N GLY A 141 6.99 15.80 11.54
CA GLY A 141 6.16 15.01 10.62
C GLY A 141 4.74 14.85 11.17
N TYR A 142 4.58 14.52 12.45
CA TYR A 142 3.26 14.44 13.08
C TYR A 142 2.53 15.78 13.15
N LEU A 143 3.25 16.89 13.40
CA LEU A 143 2.64 18.23 13.38
C LEU A 143 2.13 18.58 11.99
N LYS A 144 2.86 18.26 10.92
CA LYS A 144 2.40 18.45 9.53
C LYS A 144 1.14 17.64 9.23
N LEU A 145 1.10 16.37 9.62
CA LEU A 145 -0.07 15.51 9.47
C LEU A 145 -1.28 16.04 10.24
N PHE A 146 -1.06 16.58 11.44
CA PHE A 146 -2.12 17.21 12.26
C PHE A 146 -2.66 18.49 11.61
N ALA A 147 -1.75 19.38 11.20
CA ALA A 147 -2.10 20.69 10.64
C ALA A 147 -2.74 20.62 9.24
N TRP A 148 -2.58 19.49 8.53
CA TRP A 148 -3.18 19.34 7.21
C TRP A 148 -4.70 19.27 7.32
N GLU A 149 -5.38 20.26 6.74
CA GLU A 149 -6.83 20.42 6.84
C GLU A 149 -7.60 19.52 5.86
N ASN A 150 -6.97 19.14 4.73
CA ASN A 150 -7.63 18.42 3.63
C ASN A 150 -7.69 16.89 3.83
N LYS A 151 -7.84 16.41 5.09
CA LYS A 151 -7.85 14.95 5.38
C LYS A 151 -8.95 14.19 4.67
N ASP A 152 -10.04 14.84 4.36
CA ASP A 152 -11.22 14.24 3.71
C ASP A 152 -11.03 13.97 2.19
N ILE A 153 -9.94 14.50 1.59
CA ILE A 153 -9.66 14.21 0.18
C ILE A 153 -8.97 12.88 -0.05
N ILE A 154 -8.52 12.21 1.02
CA ILE A 154 -7.92 10.87 0.93
C ILE A 154 -8.88 9.81 1.44
N GLU A 155 -8.76 8.61 0.86
CA GLU A 155 -9.54 7.44 1.31
C GLU A 155 -9.06 6.91 2.67
N GLY A 156 -7.80 7.15 3.05
CA GLY A 156 -7.25 6.73 4.33
C GLY A 156 -5.73 6.82 4.42
N VAL A 157 -5.22 6.42 5.58
CA VAL A 157 -3.79 6.41 5.87
C VAL A 157 -3.33 5.01 6.27
N TYR A 158 -2.25 4.55 5.67
CA TYR A 158 -1.51 3.38 6.10
C TYR A 158 -0.33 3.80 6.98
N PHE A 159 -0.13 3.10 8.08
CA PHE A 159 1.15 3.13 8.78
C PHE A 159 1.90 1.82 8.53
N ALA A 160 3.19 1.94 8.23
CA ALA A 160 4.00 0.81 7.83
C ALA A 160 5.08 0.51 8.88
N ASP A 161 5.12 -0.75 9.33
CA ASP A 161 6.28 -1.32 9.99
C ASP A 161 7.34 -1.68 8.94
N SER A 162 7.96 -0.64 8.34
CA SER A 162 8.90 -0.86 7.23
C SER A 162 10.16 -1.62 7.63
N LYS A 163 10.49 -1.68 8.91
CA LYS A 163 11.63 -2.47 9.42
C LYS A 163 11.24 -3.90 9.78
N GLY A 164 9.95 -4.15 10.00
CA GLY A 164 9.44 -5.45 10.47
C GLY A 164 9.86 -5.76 11.91
N THR A 165 10.01 -4.75 12.75
CA THR A 165 10.55 -4.89 14.12
C THR A 165 9.64 -4.38 15.22
N LEU A 166 8.49 -3.78 14.88
CA LEU A 166 7.53 -3.29 15.85
C LEU A 166 6.96 -4.42 16.70
N GLN A 167 6.74 -4.12 17.97
CA GLN A 167 6.04 -4.98 18.91
C GLN A 167 4.52 -4.69 18.86
N PRO A 168 3.65 -5.65 19.23
CA PRO A 168 2.20 -5.44 19.19
C PRO A 168 1.68 -4.21 19.95
N ASP A 169 2.33 -3.86 21.07
CA ASP A 169 1.94 -2.67 21.84
C ASP A 169 2.27 -1.38 21.12
N GLU A 170 3.32 -1.36 20.29
CA GLU A 170 3.68 -0.22 19.47
C GLU A 170 2.65 -0.01 18.33
N ILE A 171 2.05 -1.11 17.81
CA ILE A 171 0.95 -1.01 16.84
C ILE A 171 -0.21 -0.20 17.43
N SER A 172 -0.57 -0.47 18.70
CA SER A 172 -1.60 0.30 19.39
C SER A 172 -1.23 1.77 19.51
N THR A 173 0.01 2.05 19.84
CA THR A 173 0.52 3.43 20.00
C THR A 173 0.37 4.23 18.70
N TYR A 174 0.80 3.69 17.55
CA TYR A 174 0.71 4.38 16.27
C TYR A 174 -0.72 4.49 15.78
N TYR A 175 -1.54 3.47 15.96
CA TYR A 175 -2.96 3.50 15.62
C TYR A 175 -3.68 4.64 16.35
N TYR A 176 -3.57 4.71 17.68
CA TYR A 176 -4.24 5.77 18.45
C TYR A 176 -3.65 7.15 18.18
N LYS A 177 -2.35 7.24 17.90
CA LYS A 177 -1.73 8.50 17.49
C LYS A 177 -2.36 9.04 16.21
N LEU A 178 -2.53 8.21 15.17
CA LEU A 178 -3.20 8.62 13.94
C LEU A 178 -4.68 8.98 14.18
N LYS A 179 -5.39 8.24 15.04
CA LYS A 179 -6.75 8.60 15.46
C LYS A 179 -6.81 10.01 16.09
N THR A 180 -5.89 10.30 16.98
CA THR A 180 -5.81 11.62 17.64
C THR A 180 -5.51 12.75 16.66
N LEU A 181 -4.80 12.46 15.58
CA LEU A 181 -4.54 13.42 14.50
C LEU A 181 -5.76 13.65 13.56
N GLY A 182 -6.88 12.97 13.80
CA GLY A 182 -8.12 13.09 13.03
C GLY A 182 -8.23 12.16 11.81
N TYR A 183 -7.38 11.14 11.70
CA TYR A 183 -7.53 10.12 10.65
C TYR A 183 -8.51 9.04 11.09
N HIS A 184 -9.51 8.73 10.25
CA HIS A 184 -10.57 7.78 10.59
C HIS A 184 -10.41 6.43 9.89
N ASN A 185 -10.02 6.43 8.61
CA ASN A 185 -9.70 5.22 7.86
C ASN A 185 -8.20 4.93 7.99
N ILE A 186 -7.85 4.08 8.97
CA ILE A 186 -6.46 3.71 9.28
C ILE A 186 -6.23 2.28 8.83
N ASN A 187 -5.08 2.04 8.20
CA ASN A 187 -4.71 0.78 7.58
C ASN A 187 -3.29 0.41 8.00
N PHE A 188 -2.93 -0.87 7.86
CA PHE A 188 -1.65 -1.36 8.34
C PHE A 188 -0.91 -2.19 7.28
N HIS A 189 0.40 -1.93 7.17
CA HIS A 189 1.34 -2.67 6.34
C HIS A 189 2.48 -3.21 7.19
N ALA A 190 2.65 -4.53 7.20
CA ALA A 190 3.62 -5.23 8.05
C ALA A 190 4.75 -5.86 7.25
N HIS A 191 6.01 -5.57 7.63
CA HIS A 191 7.16 -6.41 7.31
C HIS A 191 7.42 -7.44 8.41
N ASN A 192 8.23 -8.48 8.13
CA ASN A 192 8.34 -9.69 8.93
C ASN A 192 9.75 -10.00 9.47
N ALA A 193 10.65 -9.01 9.54
CA ALA A 193 12.03 -9.23 10.00
C ALA A 193 12.12 -9.88 11.38
N SER A 194 11.20 -9.58 12.29
CA SER A 194 11.11 -10.17 13.64
C SER A 194 10.10 -11.31 13.74
N SER A 195 9.58 -11.83 12.62
CA SER A 195 8.54 -12.89 12.59
C SER A 195 7.26 -12.49 13.34
N LEU A 196 6.92 -11.19 13.35
CA LEU A 196 5.77 -10.64 14.04
C LEU A 196 4.69 -10.09 13.10
N ALA A 197 4.85 -10.20 11.76
CA ALA A 197 3.92 -9.61 10.80
C ALA A 197 2.48 -10.08 11.03
N LEU A 198 2.25 -11.40 11.21
CA LEU A 198 0.91 -11.92 11.51
C LEU A 198 0.38 -11.37 12.84
N LYS A 199 1.16 -11.44 13.92
CA LYS A 199 0.75 -10.99 15.25
C LYS A 199 0.41 -9.49 15.27
N ASN A 200 1.23 -8.68 14.62
CA ASN A 200 1.03 -7.24 14.49
C ASN A 200 -0.20 -6.91 13.65
N SER A 201 -0.43 -7.63 12.55
CA SER A 201 -1.62 -7.46 11.71
C SER A 201 -2.90 -7.85 12.44
N LEU A 202 -2.89 -8.94 13.23
CA LEU A 202 -4.01 -9.31 14.08
C LEU A 202 -4.29 -8.27 15.16
N LYS A 203 -3.23 -7.70 15.75
CA LYS A 203 -3.37 -6.58 16.70
C LYS A 203 -3.96 -5.35 16.03
N ALA A 204 -3.54 -5.02 14.82
CA ALA A 204 -4.12 -3.93 14.05
C ALA A 204 -5.62 -4.16 13.74
N ILE A 205 -5.99 -5.40 13.38
CA ILE A 205 -7.41 -5.80 13.17
C ILE A 205 -8.22 -5.63 14.44
N GLU A 206 -7.72 -6.09 15.59
CA GLU A 206 -8.36 -5.92 16.90
C GLU A 206 -8.63 -4.44 17.23
N LEU A 207 -7.70 -3.55 16.86
CA LEU A 207 -7.83 -2.10 17.06
C LEU A 207 -8.84 -1.45 16.08
N GLY A 208 -9.24 -2.15 15.02
CA GLY A 208 -10.22 -1.68 14.06
C GLY A 208 -9.63 -1.00 12.84
N VAL A 209 -8.45 -1.42 12.36
CA VAL A 209 -7.98 -0.97 11.04
C VAL A 209 -8.94 -1.44 9.93
N ASN A 210 -9.01 -0.66 8.87
CA ASN A 210 -9.92 -0.93 7.76
C ASN A 210 -9.33 -1.95 6.77
N ASN A 211 -8.02 -1.86 6.52
CA ASN A 211 -7.31 -2.75 5.61
C ASN A 211 -5.99 -3.25 6.22
N ILE A 212 -5.58 -4.45 5.83
CA ILE A 212 -4.23 -4.98 6.01
C ILE A 212 -3.65 -5.43 4.68
N ASP A 213 -2.32 -5.42 4.59
CA ASP A 213 -1.59 -5.87 3.40
C ASP A 213 -1.10 -7.30 3.57
N ILE A 214 -1.16 -8.08 2.48
CA ILE A 214 -0.57 -9.43 2.37
C ILE A 214 0.28 -9.55 1.11
N SER A 215 1.13 -10.59 1.07
CA SER A 215 1.87 -11.00 -0.13
C SER A 215 1.77 -12.50 -0.35
N HIS A 216 1.62 -12.94 -1.60
CA HIS A 216 1.67 -14.35 -1.99
C HIS A 216 3.09 -14.86 -2.23
N ILE A 217 4.08 -13.99 -2.21
CA ILE A 217 5.49 -14.35 -2.27
C ILE A 217 6.09 -14.13 -0.88
N ALA A 218 6.63 -15.20 -0.29
CA ALA A 218 7.43 -15.10 0.93
C ALA A 218 8.81 -14.57 0.54
N GLY A 219 9.17 -13.41 1.05
CA GLY A 219 10.42 -12.73 0.71
C GLY A 219 10.19 -11.24 0.50
N GLY A 220 11.26 -10.52 0.17
CA GLY A 220 11.23 -9.09 0.06
C GLY A 220 12.09 -8.41 1.12
N ARG A 221 12.07 -7.09 1.14
CA ARG A 221 12.83 -6.31 2.12
C ARG A 221 12.41 -6.65 3.56
N ASN A 222 13.39 -6.63 4.47
CA ASN A 222 13.13 -6.75 5.91
C ASN A 222 12.28 -7.98 6.30
N GLY A 223 12.64 -9.14 5.74
CA GLY A 223 11.98 -10.41 6.03
C GLY A 223 10.67 -10.65 5.27
N GLY A 224 10.40 -9.84 4.24
CA GLY A 224 9.15 -9.90 3.48
C GLY A 224 7.97 -9.28 4.22
N ASN A 225 6.78 -9.57 3.73
CA ASN A 225 5.51 -9.09 4.30
C ASN A 225 4.77 -10.21 5.04
N LEU A 226 3.63 -9.89 5.66
CA LEU A 226 2.66 -10.91 6.06
C LEU A 226 2.29 -11.75 4.84
N THR A 227 2.52 -13.06 4.91
CA THR A 227 2.17 -13.92 3.79
C THR A 227 0.67 -14.23 3.75
N ALA A 228 0.14 -14.38 2.53
CA ALA A 228 -1.25 -14.77 2.31
C ALA A 228 -1.58 -16.11 3.01
N ASP A 229 -0.64 -17.06 2.96
CA ASP A 229 -0.83 -18.37 3.58
C ASP A 229 -0.93 -18.27 5.11
N GLU A 230 -0.07 -17.50 5.77
CA GLU A 230 -0.15 -17.27 7.23
C GLU A 230 -1.49 -16.66 7.61
N TYR A 231 -1.91 -15.60 6.90
CA TYR A 231 -3.16 -14.93 7.19
C TYR A 231 -4.39 -15.81 6.96
N PHE A 232 -4.51 -16.45 5.80
CA PHE A 232 -5.68 -17.26 5.48
C PHE A 232 -5.74 -18.56 6.27
N ASN A 233 -4.61 -19.18 6.63
CA ASN A 233 -4.61 -20.35 7.51
C ASN A 233 -5.06 -19.97 8.93
N TYR A 234 -4.62 -18.82 9.45
CA TYR A 234 -5.11 -18.33 10.73
C TYR A 234 -6.63 -18.07 10.70
N SER A 235 -7.13 -17.35 9.68
CA SER A 235 -8.54 -16.99 9.59
C SER A 235 -9.48 -18.19 9.48
N LYS A 236 -9.05 -19.29 8.81
CA LYS A 236 -9.81 -20.53 8.73
C LYS A 236 -9.93 -21.27 10.06
N ASN A 237 -8.92 -21.16 10.92
CA ASN A 237 -8.87 -21.87 12.20
C ASN A 237 -9.50 -21.07 13.34
N SER A 238 -9.90 -19.82 13.09
CA SER A 238 -10.46 -18.90 14.08
C SER A 238 -11.98 -18.70 13.91
N LEU A 239 -12.59 -19.39 12.94
CA LEU A 239 -14.02 -19.49 12.68
C LEU A 239 -14.55 -20.86 13.11
#